data_4975bac059ede7b6330a7ff9e33046b6
#
_entry.id   4975bac059ede7b6330a7ff9e33046b6
#
_cell.length_a   1.000
_cell.length_b   1.000
_cell.length_c   1.000
_cell.angle_alpha   90.00
_cell.angle_beta   90.00
_cell.angle_gamma   90.00
#
_symmetry.space_group_name_H-M   'P 1'
#
loop_
_entity.id
_entity.type
_entity.pdbx_description
1 polymer ?
#
loop_
_entity_poly.entity_id
_entity_poly.type
_entity_poly.pdbx_seq_one_letter_code
_entity_poly.pdbx_strand_id
1 'polypeptide(L)'
;MNEINGFKIKNYNQYGFPSKAKTHTCPVCSENRKKKKDKCVMLDWDRGLATCQHCGIVLQMHEYEKKNQTEKYVLPPKKLYDDPSENVQKWFLVRGISLTTINKLRITDGIEWMPVVNKEVHTIHFNYFIDSTLVNVKYRDSQKHFKMYKDAEKVFYNLDSIRFSDSCVIVEGEMDVASVVEAGINSVISVPNGFNLNGELNLDYLTNYYELFEGKTKIYLCVDNDDAGKKGQAELIRRLGAEKCYLVNLDDCKDANDYLLKYGAEKLKEKILGAPQCPLENVVTAEDVMDDLENFYLNGHQKGFGVGLSEFDNIFTTYTKQFIVVTGFPSSGKSDFVDQMCVGYNMLHGFKIAYASTENFPAYLHVDKIVRKYYGMRPDSKEVLSEKWKRVVRHVSKNFFHINYDDGYDLEKVLQKAEELVKRKGIRVLVIDPYNKVRYKNGKNLGINDYTNEYLNMIDNFCKKHDVLVIIVAHPTKPEKIDGKLQPPTFYDVKGGGEFYDMSPHGILVHRERTEEGMSSNLVKIKVLKVKFANLGVNDAECMFAWNVNNGRYDKVVNGEPTWDNSNWIENPKNKIVQTKIIDETVKDLEDAF
;
A
#
# COMPACT_ATOMS: atom_id res chain seq x y z
N MET A 1 35.77 -17.90 -10.21
CA MET A 1 34.44 -17.51 -10.72
C MET A 1 33.71 -16.79 -9.60
N ASN A 2 33.56 -15.47 -9.72
CA ASN A 2 32.95 -14.67 -8.66
C ASN A 2 31.50 -14.25 -8.97
N GLU A 3 30.94 -14.77 -10.05
CA GLU A 3 29.55 -14.48 -10.45
C GLU A 3 28.88 -15.75 -11.00
N ILE A 4 27.63 -16.00 -10.58
CA ILE A 4 26.73 -16.98 -11.19
C ILE A 4 25.44 -16.27 -11.54
N ASN A 5 24.98 -16.35 -12.77
CA ASN A 5 23.73 -15.73 -13.27
C ASN A 5 23.64 -14.20 -13.01
N GLY A 6 24.78 -13.48 -13.06
CA GLY A 6 24.82 -12.03 -12.84
C GLY A 6 24.81 -11.60 -11.36
N PHE A 7 24.92 -12.55 -10.43
CA PHE A 7 25.04 -12.28 -9.00
C PHE A 7 26.46 -12.54 -8.52
N LYS A 8 27.08 -11.55 -7.87
CA LYS A 8 28.37 -11.73 -7.21
C LYS A 8 28.22 -12.65 -6.00
N ILE A 9 29.08 -13.65 -5.92
CA ILE A 9 29.12 -14.60 -4.82
C ILE A 9 30.02 -14.04 -3.73
N LYS A 10 29.48 -13.86 -2.53
CA LYS A 10 30.22 -13.48 -1.33
C LYS A 10 30.92 -14.68 -0.72
N ASN A 11 30.25 -15.84 -0.70
CA ASN A 11 30.80 -17.11 -0.23
C ASN A 11 30.26 -18.24 -1.12
N TYR A 12 31.17 -18.93 -1.82
CA TYR A 12 30.82 -20.01 -2.76
C TYR A 12 30.29 -21.26 -2.06
N ASN A 13 30.58 -21.44 -0.77
CA ASN A 13 30.20 -22.62 0.00
C ASN A 13 30.04 -22.28 1.49
N GLN A 14 28.94 -21.63 1.81
CA GLN A 14 28.70 -21.15 3.17
C GLN A 14 28.53 -22.24 4.23
N TYR A 15 28.24 -23.48 3.82
CA TYR A 15 28.08 -24.62 4.72
C TYR A 15 29.34 -25.50 4.82
N GLY A 16 30.42 -25.18 4.12
CA GLY A 16 31.67 -25.93 4.18
C GLY A 16 31.60 -27.36 3.61
N PHE A 17 30.71 -27.61 2.65
CA PHE A 17 30.61 -28.93 2.03
C PHE A 17 31.91 -29.29 1.27
N PRO A 18 32.36 -30.58 1.30
CA PRO A 18 33.54 -30.98 0.57
C PRO A 18 33.42 -30.69 -0.94
N SER A 19 34.41 -30.05 -1.52
CA SER A 19 34.43 -29.69 -2.94
C SER A 19 34.15 -30.90 -3.84
N LYS A 20 33.24 -30.73 -4.81
CA LYS A 20 32.80 -31.79 -5.75
C LYS A 20 32.09 -32.99 -5.13
N ALA A 21 31.75 -32.96 -3.83
CA ALA A 21 30.92 -34.00 -3.23
C ALA A 21 29.53 -33.98 -3.86
N LYS A 22 28.93 -35.16 -4.09
CA LYS A 22 27.53 -35.29 -4.57
C LYS A 22 26.55 -35.39 -3.42
N THR A 23 26.98 -35.84 -2.25
CA THR A 23 26.14 -36.02 -1.08
C THR A 23 26.87 -35.67 0.21
N HIS A 24 26.14 -35.18 1.22
CA HIS A 24 26.66 -34.84 2.54
C HIS A 24 25.61 -35.06 3.66
N THR A 25 26.04 -35.00 4.91
CA THR A 25 25.13 -34.97 6.07
C THR A 25 24.38 -33.63 6.11
N CYS A 26 23.13 -33.64 6.55
CA CYS A 26 22.34 -32.42 6.62
C CYS A 26 22.75 -31.56 7.82
N PRO A 27 23.16 -30.30 7.62
CA PRO A 27 23.54 -29.42 8.72
C PRO A 27 22.36 -29.04 9.64
N VAL A 28 21.12 -29.27 9.18
CA VAL A 28 19.91 -28.87 9.93
C VAL A 28 19.34 -30.04 10.73
N CYS A 29 19.19 -31.24 10.14
CA CYS A 29 18.51 -32.33 10.80
C CYS A 29 19.42 -33.46 11.27
N SER A 30 20.73 -33.48 10.97
CA SER A 30 21.61 -34.58 11.30
C SER A 30 21.83 -34.75 12.80
N GLU A 31 21.88 -33.68 13.58
CA GLU A 31 22.10 -33.72 15.04
C GLU A 31 20.92 -34.37 15.80
N ASN A 32 19.71 -34.22 15.29
CA ASN A 32 18.47 -34.70 15.92
C ASN A 32 18.03 -36.08 15.43
N ARG A 33 18.91 -36.83 14.72
CA ARG A 33 18.58 -38.15 14.16
C ARG A 33 19.32 -39.30 14.86
N LYS A 34 18.71 -40.50 14.80
CA LYS A 34 19.37 -41.71 15.27
C LYS A 34 20.65 -42.05 14.49
N LYS A 35 20.66 -41.77 13.16
CA LYS A 35 21.83 -41.97 12.26
C LYS A 35 22.43 -40.62 11.89
N LYS A 36 23.23 -40.04 12.78
CA LYS A 36 23.80 -38.68 12.61
C LYS A 36 24.74 -38.52 11.41
N LYS A 37 25.39 -39.60 10.95
CA LYS A 37 26.37 -39.59 9.85
C LYS A 37 25.79 -39.93 8.46
N ASP A 38 24.47 -40.08 8.36
CA ASP A 38 23.81 -40.44 7.11
C ASP A 38 23.88 -39.30 6.07
N LYS A 39 24.39 -39.61 4.86
CA LYS A 39 24.58 -38.66 3.79
C LYS A 39 23.28 -38.42 3.00
N CYS A 40 22.37 -37.68 3.57
CA CYS A 40 21.01 -37.48 3.08
C CYS A 40 20.82 -36.17 2.30
N VAL A 41 21.85 -35.33 2.17
CA VAL A 41 21.81 -34.11 1.40
C VAL A 41 22.42 -34.34 0.02
N MET A 42 21.70 -34.07 -1.03
CA MET A 42 22.20 -34.04 -2.41
C MET A 42 22.69 -32.64 -2.72
N LEU A 43 23.92 -32.54 -3.25
CA LEU A 43 24.60 -31.28 -3.57
C LEU A 43 24.60 -31.07 -5.09
N ASP A 44 23.95 -30.00 -5.52
CA ASP A 44 23.94 -29.53 -6.90
C ASP A 44 24.83 -28.26 -6.99
N TRP A 45 26.08 -28.47 -7.36
CA TRP A 45 27.08 -27.39 -7.45
C TRP A 45 26.82 -26.42 -8.59
N ASP A 46 26.16 -26.86 -9.67
CA ASP A 46 25.86 -26.02 -10.82
C ASP A 46 24.73 -25.04 -10.51
N ARG A 47 23.77 -25.48 -9.70
CA ARG A 47 22.66 -24.64 -9.23
C ARG A 47 22.93 -23.99 -7.88
N GLY A 48 24.00 -24.39 -7.19
CA GLY A 48 24.30 -23.90 -5.85
C GLY A 48 23.29 -24.33 -4.78
N LEU A 49 22.63 -25.49 -4.94
CA LEU A 49 21.58 -25.98 -4.07
C LEU A 49 21.95 -27.28 -3.39
N ALA A 50 21.56 -27.42 -2.12
CA ALA A 50 21.70 -28.64 -1.34
C ALA A 50 20.34 -29.07 -0.81
N THR A 51 19.82 -30.23 -1.27
CA THR A 51 18.49 -30.73 -0.93
C THR A 51 18.59 -31.95 0.00
N CYS A 52 17.99 -31.86 1.16
CA CYS A 52 17.94 -32.97 2.11
C CYS A 52 16.77 -33.92 1.83
N GLN A 53 17.06 -35.18 1.51
CA GLN A 53 16.05 -36.22 1.27
C GLN A 53 15.29 -36.67 2.53
N HIS A 54 15.81 -36.33 3.72
CA HIS A 54 15.20 -36.74 4.99
C HIS A 54 14.21 -35.68 5.54
N CYS A 55 14.60 -34.39 5.58
CA CYS A 55 13.75 -33.32 6.13
C CYS A 55 13.18 -32.38 5.06
N GLY A 56 13.46 -32.63 3.79
CA GLY A 56 12.94 -31.85 2.66
C GLY A 56 13.55 -30.45 2.51
N ILE A 57 14.46 -30.04 3.42
CA ILE A 57 15.03 -28.70 3.34
C ILE A 57 15.88 -28.53 2.09
N VAL A 58 15.73 -27.38 1.44
CA VAL A 58 16.60 -26.94 0.34
C VAL A 58 17.46 -25.79 0.87
N LEU A 59 18.78 -25.99 0.88
CA LEU A 59 19.76 -25.02 1.33
C LEU A 59 20.45 -24.40 0.11
N GLN A 60 20.62 -23.10 0.11
CA GLN A 60 21.38 -22.39 -0.88
C GLN A 60 22.87 -22.43 -0.50
N MET A 61 23.70 -23.15 -1.27
CA MET A 61 25.13 -23.34 -0.93
C MET A 61 25.96 -22.07 -1.11
N HIS A 62 25.55 -21.17 -2.01
CA HIS A 62 26.26 -19.92 -2.26
C HIS A 62 25.61 -18.78 -1.49
N GLU A 63 26.40 -17.98 -0.78
CA GLU A 63 25.98 -16.69 -0.26
C GLU A 63 26.28 -15.62 -1.31
N TYR A 64 25.23 -14.95 -1.78
CA TYR A 64 25.37 -13.87 -2.75
C TYR A 64 25.51 -12.51 -2.06
N GLU A 65 26.29 -11.61 -2.66
CA GLU A 65 26.26 -10.22 -2.23
C GLU A 65 24.82 -9.69 -2.39
N LYS A 66 24.24 -9.19 -1.31
CA LYS A 66 22.98 -8.46 -1.39
C LYS A 66 23.24 -7.22 -2.24
N LYS A 67 22.80 -7.20 -3.50
CA LYS A 67 22.60 -5.94 -4.19
C LYS A 67 21.53 -5.19 -3.40
N ASN A 68 21.94 -4.22 -2.59
CA ASN A 68 21.05 -3.15 -2.21
C ASN A 68 20.61 -2.51 -3.53
N GLN A 69 19.44 -2.87 -4.04
CA GLN A 69 18.78 -2.12 -5.10
C GLN A 69 18.24 -0.83 -4.45
N THR A 70 19.13 0.09 -4.11
CA THR A 70 18.78 1.49 -4.11
C THR A 70 18.39 1.78 -5.56
N GLU A 71 17.16 2.20 -5.81
CA GLU A 71 16.77 2.74 -7.11
C GLU A 71 17.85 3.78 -7.44
N LYS A 72 18.60 3.57 -8.52
CA LYS A 72 19.61 4.53 -8.95
C LYS A 72 18.86 5.67 -9.60
N TYR A 73 18.55 6.70 -8.82
CA TYR A 73 18.02 7.94 -9.35
C TYR A 73 19.08 8.66 -10.18
N VAL A 74 18.62 9.33 -11.22
CA VAL A 74 19.49 10.15 -12.07
C VAL A 74 19.52 11.56 -11.48
N LEU A 75 20.71 12.04 -11.14
CA LEU A 75 20.87 13.41 -10.65
C LEU A 75 20.87 14.39 -11.85
N PRO A 76 20.16 15.53 -11.75
CA PRO A 76 20.29 16.60 -12.70
C PRO A 76 21.73 17.12 -12.75
N PRO A 77 22.21 17.65 -13.90
CA PRO A 77 23.54 18.23 -13.99
C PRO A 77 23.64 19.44 -13.07
N LYS A 78 24.82 19.61 -12.41
CA LYS A 78 25.08 20.80 -11.59
C LYS A 78 25.03 22.03 -12.49
N LYS A 79 24.07 22.91 -12.23
CA LYS A 79 23.99 24.23 -12.85
C LYS A 79 24.59 25.27 -11.89
N LEU A 80 25.25 26.27 -12.45
CA LEU A 80 25.54 27.51 -11.70
C LEU A 80 24.19 28.18 -11.42
N TYR A 81 23.99 28.67 -10.21
CA TYR A 81 22.74 29.34 -9.81
C TYR A 81 22.92 30.83 -10.10
N ASP A 82 22.56 31.24 -11.31
CA ASP A 82 22.43 32.64 -11.68
C ASP A 82 21.01 33.12 -11.35
N ASP A 83 20.87 34.41 -11.12
CA ASP A 83 19.54 35.05 -11.00
C ASP A 83 18.70 34.73 -12.27
N PRO A 84 17.41 34.43 -12.12
CA PRO A 84 16.58 34.17 -13.28
C PRO A 84 16.45 35.44 -14.13
N SER A 85 16.11 35.28 -15.40
CA SER A 85 15.95 36.38 -16.36
C SER A 85 14.95 37.43 -15.85
N GLU A 86 15.11 38.66 -16.30
CA GLU A 86 14.22 39.79 -15.90
C GLU A 86 12.74 39.47 -16.12
N ASN A 87 12.41 38.76 -17.21
CA ASN A 87 11.03 38.38 -17.51
C ASN A 87 10.46 37.42 -16.45
N VAL A 88 11.27 36.48 -15.99
CA VAL A 88 10.86 35.56 -14.92
C VAL A 88 10.78 36.28 -13.57
N GLN A 89 11.72 37.19 -13.28
CA GLN A 89 11.64 38.04 -12.08
C GLN A 89 10.35 38.87 -12.06
N LYS A 90 10.00 39.52 -13.18
CA LYS A 90 8.74 40.30 -13.34
C LYS A 90 7.52 39.39 -13.15
N TRP A 91 7.56 38.18 -13.70
CA TRP A 91 6.48 37.20 -13.55
C TRP A 91 6.22 36.81 -12.10
N PHE A 92 7.28 36.63 -11.28
CA PHE A 92 7.17 36.41 -9.86
C PHE A 92 6.71 37.64 -9.08
N LEU A 93 7.22 38.82 -9.44
CA LEU A 93 6.85 40.08 -8.79
C LEU A 93 5.35 40.36 -8.90
N VAL A 94 4.75 40.13 -10.08
CA VAL A 94 3.29 40.23 -10.28
C VAL A 94 2.51 39.26 -9.37
N ARG A 95 3.14 38.20 -8.94
CA ARG A 95 2.58 37.20 -7.98
C ARG A 95 2.93 37.50 -6.54
N GLY A 96 3.44 38.69 -6.27
CA GLY A 96 3.79 39.11 -4.92
C GLY A 96 5.07 38.46 -4.35
N ILE A 97 5.92 37.88 -5.20
CA ILE A 97 7.15 37.19 -4.79
C ILE A 97 8.35 38.04 -5.16
N SER A 98 9.16 38.39 -4.16
CA SER A 98 10.37 39.20 -4.32
C SER A 98 11.56 38.39 -4.85
N LEU A 99 12.55 39.11 -5.43
CA LEU A 99 13.81 38.51 -5.86
C LEU A 99 14.55 37.81 -4.70
N THR A 100 14.45 38.34 -3.47
CA THR A 100 15.00 37.74 -2.27
C THR A 100 14.46 36.33 -2.05
N THR A 101 13.16 36.13 -2.20
CA THR A 101 12.51 34.83 -2.07
C THR A 101 12.92 33.89 -3.19
N ILE A 102 12.97 34.38 -4.44
CA ILE A 102 13.43 33.60 -5.61
C ILE A 102 14.83 33.04 -5.37
N ASN A 103 15.77 33.91 -4.94
CA ASN A 103 17.15 33.51 -4.70
C ASN A 103 17.28 32.55 -3.51
N LYS A 104 16.51 32.78 -2.45
CA LYS A 104 16.46 31.88 -1.30
C LYS A 104 16.01 30.48 -1.67
N LEU A 105 15.04 30.36 -2.55
CA LEU A 105 14.51 29.10 -3.06
C LEU A 105 15.36 28.55 -4.23
N ARG A 106 16.41 29.25 -4.66
CA ARG A 106 17.29 28.89 -5.77
C ARG A 106 16.52 28.57 -7.06
N ILE A 107 15.48 29.36 -7.34
CA ILE A 107 14.70 29.25 -8.56
C ILE A 107 15.54 29.84 -9.70
N THR A 108 15.61 29.10 -10.82
CA THR A 108 16.34 29.51 -12.02
C THR A 108 15.43 29.40 -13.24
N ASP A 109 15.93 29.73 -14.42
CA ASP A 109 15.20 29.53 -15.67
C ASP A 109 16.15 29.09 -16.79
N GLY A 110 15.58 28.75 -17.92
CA GLY A 110 16.34 28.33 -19.10
C GLY A 110 15.47 27.67 -20.16
N ILE A 111 16.12 27.27 -21.25
CA ILE A 111 15.45 26.58 -22.35
C ILE A 111 15.43 25.08 -22.07
N GLU A 112 14.23 24.48 -22.19
CA GLU A 112 14.02 23.06 -21.97
C GLU A 112 13.06 22.46 -23.00
N TRP A 113 13.30 21.21 -23.38
CA TRP A 113 12.38 20.45 -24.22
C TRP A 113 11.12 20.09 -23.43
N MET A 114 9.96 20.54 -23.89
CA MET A 114 8.67 20.26 -23.27
C MET A 114 7.86 19.28 -24.11
N PRO A 115 7.63 18.03 -23.62
CA PRO A 115 6.96 16.97 -24.38
C PRO A 115 5.54 17.33 -24.85
N VAL A 116 4.80 18.08 -24.02
CA VAL A 116 3.41 18.45 -24.31
C VAL A 116 3.31 19.33 -25.56
N VAL A 117 4.26 20.25 -25.73
CA VAL A 117 4.29 21.17 -26.89
C VAL A 117 5.27 20.71 -27.97
N ASN A 118 5.98 19.60 -27.75
CA ASN A 118 6.94 18.98 -28.67
C ASN A 118 7.99 19.95 -29.24
N LYS A 119 8.52 20.84 -28.40
CA LYS A 119 9.56 21.82 -28.77
C LYS A 119 10.35 22.29 -27.55
N GLU A 120 11.49 22.92 -27.79
CA GLU A 120 12.24 23.68 -26.79
C GLU A 120 11.53 24.99 -26.50
N VAL A 121 11.30 25.31 -25.23
CA VAL A 121 10.69 26.53 -24.75
C VAL A 121 11.39 27.04 -23.50
N HIS A 122 11.27 28.33 -23.25
CA HIS A 122 11.75 28.92 -22.02
C HIS A 122 10.90 28.47 -20.83
N THR A 123 11.55 27.99 -19.75
CA THR A 123 10.89 27.43 -18.59
C THR A 123 11.46 27.97 -17.30
N ILE A 124 10.63 28.08 -16.27
CA ILE A 124 11.03 28.30 -14.88
C ILE A 124 11.45 26.95 -14.31
N HIS A 125 12.57 26.92 -13.57
CA HIS A 125 13.12 25.73 -12.95
C HIS A 125 12.97 25.81 -11.44
N PHE A 126 12.13 24.95 -10.87
CA PHE A 126 12.05 24.74 -9.45
C PHE A 126 13.05 23.63 -9.09
N ASN A 127 14.11 24.00 -8.38
CA ASN A 127 15.24 23.13 -8.05
C ASN A 127 15.02 22.46 -6.70
N TYR A 128 15.07 21.14 -6.66
CA TYR A 128 14.85 20.33 -5.45
C TYR A 128 16.18 19.87 -4.87
N PHE A 129 16.38 20.10 -3.57
CA PHE A 129 17.62 19.82 -2.89
C PHE A 129 17.45 18.86 -1.71
N ILE A 130 18.47 18.03 -1.49
CA ILE A 130 18.70 17.26 -0.28
C ILE A 130 20.14 17.50 0.14
N ASP A 131 20.37 17.93 1.38
CA ASP A 131 21.69 18.27 1.90
C ASP A 131 22.48 19.17 0.93
N SER A 132 21.81 20.19 0.40
CA SER A 132 22.32 21.11 -0.63
C SER A 132 22.74 20.46 -1.97
N THR A 133 22.46 19.19 -2.17
CA THR A 133 22.65 18.50 -3.46
C THR A 133 21.39 18.64 -4.31
N LEU A 134 21.54 19.04 -5.57
CA LEU A 134 20.43 19.09 -6.53
C LEU A 134 20.03 17.66 -6.90
N VAL A 135 18.82 17.24 -6.54
CA VAL A 135 18.32 15.86 -6.75
C VAL A 135 17.22 15.78 -7.78
N ASN A 136 16.48 16.87 -8.01
CA ASN A 136 15.44 16.94 -9.03
C ASN A 136 15.23 18.38 -9.51
N VAL A 137 14.59 18.53 -10.65
CA VAL A 137 14.15 19.83 -11.18
C VAL A 137 12.75 19.67 -11.76
N LYS A 138 11.83 20.56 -11.38
CA LYS A 138 10.52 20.67 -12.03
C LYS A 138 10.51 21.90 -12.93
N TYR A 139 10.19 21.67 -14.17
CA TYR A 139 10.18 22.68 -15.22
C TYR A 139 8.73 23.13 -15.46
N ARG A 140 8.52 24.44 -15.61
CA ARG A 140 7.23 25.04 -15.90
C ARG A 140 7.37 26.03 -17.06
N ASP A 141 6.60 25.83 -18.12
CA ASP A 141 6.51 26.79 -19.23
C ASP A 141 5.49 27.90 -18.96
N SER A 142 5.39 28.84 -19.91
CA SER A 142 4.45 29.99 -19.84
C SER A 142 2.98 29.58 -19.90
N GLN A 143 2.66 28.41 -20.46
CA GLN A 143 1.30 27.86 -20.61
C GLN A 143 0.90 26.93 -19.44
N LYS A 144 1.71 26.88 -18.37
CA LYS A 144 1.46 26.07 -17.19
C LYS A 144 1.59 24.56 -17.42
N HIS A 145 2.36 24.13 -18.46
CA HIS A 145 2.75 22.73 -18.57
C HIS A 145 3.95 22.45 -17.66
N PHE A 146 3.97 21.25 -17.10
CA PHE A 146 5.01 20.81 -16.16
C PHE A 146 5.68 19.53 -16.64
N LYS A 147 6.98 19.41 -16.39
CA LYS A 147 7.70 18.14 -16.41
C LYS A 147 8.70 18.10 -15.28
N MET A 148 9.05 16.90 -14.80
CA MET A 148 10.17 16.68 -13.90
C MET A 148 11.37 16.13 -14.65
N TYR A 149 12.57 16.32 -14.09
CA TYR A 149 13.77 15.70 -14.62
C TYR A 149 13.60 14.18 -14.65
N LYS A 150 13.96 13.58 -15.81
CA LYS A 150 13.68 12.16 -16.06
C LYS A 150 14.43 11.27 -15.09
N ASP A 151 13.76 10.28 -14.53
CA ASP A 151 14.29 9.27 -13.61
C ASP A 151 14.95 9.84 -12.33
N ALA A 152 14.66 11.11 -11.99
CA ALA A 152 15.09 11.73 -10.76
C ALA A 152 14.22 11.31 -9.55
N GLU A 153 14.79 11.39 -8.35
CA GLU A 153 14.05 11.11 -7.12
C GLU A 153 12.93 12.12 -6.90
N LYS A 154 11.75 11.64 -6.56
CA LYS A 154 10.63 12.49 -6.15
C LYS A 154 10.74 12.77 -4.66
N VAL A 155 10.99 14.00 -4.33
CA VAL A 155 11.12 14.49 -2.95
C VAL A 155 10.23 15.72 -2.76
N PHE A 156 9.96 16.11 -1.52
CA PHE A 156 9.31 17.39 -1.26
C PHE A 156 10.18 18.54 -1.78
N TYR A 157 9.54 19.56 -2.38
CA TYR A 157 10.22 20.81 -2.71
C TYR A 157 10.62 21.53 -1.42
N ASN A 158 11.81 22.13 -1.40
CA ASN A 158 12.39 22.85 -0.27
C ASN A 158 12.55 21.98 1.00
N LEU A 159 12.80 20.66 0.85
CA LEU A 159 12.86 19.68 1.93
C LEU A 159 13.85 20.06 3.06
N ASP A 160 15.01 20.59 2.70
CA ASP A 160 16.05 20.95 3.70
C ASP A 160 15.57 22.02 4.70
N SER A 161 14.55 22.81 4.36
CA SER A 161 14.01 23.89 5.19
C SER A 161 13.38 23.41 6.50
N ILE A 162 12.90 22.17 6.54
CA ILE A 162 12.19 21.63 7.71
C ILE A 162 13.09 20.79 8.63
N ARG A 163 14.33 20.52 8.22
CA ARG A 163 15.22 19.55 8.87
C ARG A 163 15.47 19.85 10.36
N PHE A 164 15.66 21.11 10.70
CA PHE A 164 16.01 21.55 12.07
C PHE A 164 14.90 22.36 12.75
N SER A 165 13.69 22.34 12.22
CA SER A 165 12.55 23.05 12.79
C SER A 165 11.61 22.12 13.53
N ASP A 166 11.04 22.57 14.65
CA ASP A 166 10.03 21.83 15.42
C ASP A 166 8.64 21.89 14.77
N SER A 167 8.46 22.76 13.78
CA SER A 167 7.22 22.89 13.03
C SER A 167 7.48 23.02 11.53
N CYS A 168 6.48 22.70 10.71
CA CYS A 168 6.56 22.92 9.27
C CYS A 168 5.19 23.23 8.68
N VAL A 169 5.21 23.84 7.49
CA VAL A 169 4.03 24.03 6.65
C VAL A 169 4.14 23.10 5.45
N ILE A 170 3.07 22.40 5.12
CA ILE A 170 2.95 21.59 3.90
C ILE A 170 1.93 22.26 3.00
N VAL A 171 2.35 22.58 1.78
CA VAL A 171 1.52 23.18 0.72
C VAL A 171 1.48 22.27 -0.49
N GLU A 172 0.66 22.60 -1.50
CA GLU A 172 0.50 21.75 -2.68
C GLU A 172 1.50 22.05 -3.79
N GLY A 173 1.86 23.33 -4.02
CA GLY A 173 2.68 23.75 -5.14
C GLY A 173 3.95 24.53 -4.74
N GLU A 174 4.90 24.62 -5.68
CA GLU A 174 6.14 25.38 -5.50
C GLU A 174 5.89 26.90 -5.38
N MET A 175 4.81 27.38 -6.01
CA MET A 175 4.40 28.77 -5.89
C MET A 175 3.86 29.10 -4.49
N ASP A 176 3.17 28.14 -3.88
CA ASP A 176 2.69 28.28 -2.51
C ASP A 176 3.84 28.29 -1.52
N VAL A 177 4.89 27.46 -1.76
CA VAL A 177 6.14 27.56 -0.99
C VAL A 177 6.72 28.96 -1.10
N ALA A 178 6.81 29.51 -2.31
CA ALA A 178 7.32 30.88 -2.50
C ALA A 178 6.48 31.91 -1.75
N SER A 179 5.15 31.78 -1.78
CA SER A 179 4.21 32.66 -1.07
C SER A 179 4.37 32.61 0.45
N VAL A 180 4.54 31.42 0.99
CA VAL A 180 4.72 31.20 2.44
C VAL A 180 6.10 31.71 2.90
N VAL A 181 7.15 31.51 2.07
CA VAL A 181 8.49 32.09 2.33
C VAL A 181 8.45 33.63 2.26
N GLU A 182 7.74 34.20 1.31
CA GLU A 182 7.53 35.65 1.21
C GLU A 182 6.79 36.21 2.42
N ALA A 183 5.86 35.45 2.98
CA ALA A 183 5.19 35.77 4.25
C ALA A 183 6.11 35.63 5.49
N GLY A 184 7.39 35.22 5.32
CA GLY A 184 8.37 35.11 6.37
C GLY A 184 8.37 33.77 7.13
N ILE A 185 7.69 32.73 6.65
CA ILE A 185 7.75 31.38 7.17
C ILE A 185 8.71 30.53 6.32
N ASN A 186 9.83 30.15 6.91
CA ASN A 186 10.91 29.47 6.18
C ASN A 186 10.78 27.95 6.14
N SER A 187 10.21 27.35 7.20
CA SER A 187 9.98 25.90 7.29
C SER A 187 8.74 25.48 6.53
N VAL A 188 8.82 25.52 5.21
CA VAL A 188 7.70 25.19 4.32
C VAL A 188 8.17 24.29 3.19
N ILE A 189 7.38 23.28 2.86
CA ILE A 189 7.62 22.32 1.78
C ILE A 189 6.36 22.15 0.93
N SER A 190 6.52 21.75 -0.34
CA SER A 190 5.39 21.29 -1.13
C SER A 190 5.52 19.86 -1.62
N VAL A 191 4.38 19.23 -1.88
CA VAL A 191 4.35 17.93 -2.53
C VAL A 191 4.82 18.06 -3.99
N PRO A 192 5.54 17.05 -4.55
CA PRO A 192 6.21 17.23 -5.84
C PRO A 192 5.26 17.31 -7.04
N ASN A 193 4.09 16.65 -6.97
CA ASN A 193 3.17 16.52 -8.12
C ASN A 193 1.74 17.01 -7.83
N GLY A 194 1.51 17.71 -6.70
CA GLY A 194 0.16 18.01 -6.25
C GLY A 194 -0.62 16.75 -5.84
N PHE A 195 -1.89 16.93 -5.50
CA PHE A 195 -2.81 15.84 -5.20
C PHE A 195 -3.72 15.58 -6.41
N ASN A 196 -4.14 14.32 -6.56
CA ASN A 196 -5.04 13.91 -7.63
C ASN A 196 -6.34 13.35 -7.05
N LEU A 197 -7.47 13.79 -7.58
CA LEU A 197 -8.80 13.22 -7.27
C LEU A 197 -8.91 11.77 -7.76
N ASN A 198 -8.44 11.52 -8.97
CA ASN A 198 -8.57 10.25 -9.67
C ASN A 198 -7.32 9.39 -9.44
N GLY A 199 -7.48 8.28 -8.76
CA GLY A 199 -6.43 7.30 -8.52
C GLY A 199 -5.81 7.36 -7.11
N GLU A 200 -4.74 6.61 -6.94
CA GLU A 200 -3.99 6.49 -5.70
C GLU A 200 -3.16 7.76 -5.43
N LEU A 201 -3.20 8.24 -4.20
CA LEU A 201 -2.27 9.26 -3.73
C LEU A 201 -0.89 8.61 -3.54
N ASN A 202 0.00 8.81 -4.51
CA ASN A 202 1.38 8.35 -4.39
C ASN A 202 2.18 9.29 -3.49
N LEU A 203 2.33 8.91 -2.20
CA LEU A 203 3.11 9.63 -1.20
C LEU A 203 4.46 8.92 -0.91
N ASP A 204 5.11 8.31 -1.91
CA ASP A 204 6.43 7.67 -1.75
C ASP A 204 7.47 8.66 -1.22
N TYR A 205 7.41 9.93 -1.61
CA TYR A 205 8.22 11.01 -1.09
C TYR A 205 8.04 11.21 0.43
N LEU A 206 6.83 11.07 0.97
CA LEU A 206 6.59 11.07 2.42
C LEU A 206 7.15 9.80 3.08
N THR A 207 6.97 8.65 2.43
CA THR A 207 7.51 7.37 2.92
C THR A 207 9.03 7.40 3.04
N ASN A 208 9.73 8.01 2.08
CA ASN A 208 11.19 8.03 2.02
C ASN A 208 11.81 8.99 3.06
N TYR A 209 11.09 10.03 3.46
CA TYR A 209 11.58 11.08 4.37
C TYR A 209 10.70 11.23 5.61
N TYR A 210 10.00 10.15 6.00
CA TYR A 210 9.06 10.19 7.14
C TYR A 210 9.73 10.59 8.46
N GLU A 211 10.99 10.23 8.67
CA GLU A 211 11.77 10.55 9.87
C GLU A 211 11.89 12.07 10.13
N LEU A 212 11.82 12.91 9.10
CA LEU A 212 11.84 14.37 9.26
C LEU A 212 10.57 14.92 9.93
N PHE A 213 9.50 14.12 9.98
CA PHE A 213 8.22 14.48 10.59
C PHE A 213 8.04 13.90 12.00
N GLU A 214 8.82 12.89 12.39
CA GLU A 214 8.66 12.21 13.69
C GLU A 214 8.83 13.19 14.87
N GLY A 215 9.82 14.07 14.80
CA GLY A 215 10.11 15.08 15.82
C GLY A 215 9.28 16.36 15.74
N LYS A 216 8.42 16.54 14.74
CA LYS A 216 7.59 17.75 14.62
C LYS A 216 6.50 17.80 15.68
N THR A 217 6.33 18.97 16.27
CA THR A 217 5.25 19.25 17.22
C THR A 217 4.04 19.88 16.56
N LYS A 218 4.24 20.62 15.45
CA LYS A 218 3.18 21.26 14.68
C LYS A 218 3.43 21.12 13.19
N ILE A 219 2.42 20.66 12.46
CA ILE A 219 2.44 20.52 11.01
C ILE A 219 1.21 21.27 10.47
N TYR A 220 1.44 22.43 9.84
CA TYR A 220 0.37 23.22 9.24
C TYR A 220 0.08 22.70 7.85
N LEU A 221 -1.13 22.24 7.60
CA LEU A 221 -1.58 21.76 6.30
C LEU A 221 -2.31 22.90 5.58
N CYS A 222 -1.62 23.54 4.64
CA CYS A 222 -2.09 24.66 3.84
C CYS A 222 -2.18 24.21 2.37
N VAL A 223 -3.10 23.29 2.10
CA VAL A 223 -3.34 22.71 0.77
C VAL A 223 -4.37 23.51 0.00
N ASP A 224 -4.50 23.25 -1.32
CA ASP A 224 -5.49 23.89 -2.17
C ASP A 224 -6.92 23.64 -1.65
N ASN A 225 -7.78 24.65 -1.79
CA ASN A 225 -9.16 24.58 -1.33
C ASN A 225 -10.07 23.92 -2.38
N ASP A 226 -9.68 22.73 -2.82
CA ASP A 226 -10.44 21.90 -3.75
C ASP A 226 -10.51 20.44 -3.25
N ASP A 227 -11.25 19.58 -3.95
CA ASP A 227 -11.47 18.20 -3.53
C ASP A 227 -10.17 17.38 -3.52
N ALA A 228 -9.22 17.68 -4.41
CA ALA A 228 -7.93 17.00 -4.46
C ALA A 228 -7.08 17.36 -3.24
N GLY A 229 -7.04 18.65 -2.88
CA GLY A 229 -6.39 19.14 -1.67
C GLY A 229 -6.99 18.55 -0.41
N LYS A 230 -8.34 18.51 -0.28
CA LYS A 230 -9.03 17.87 0.86
C LYS A 230 -8.68 16.39 0.99
N LYS A 231 -8.64 15.64 -0.12
CA LYS A 231 -8.23 14.22 -0.13
C LYS A 231 -6.78 14.05 0.30
N GLY A 232 -5.88 14.88 -0.20
CA GLY A 232 -4.47 14.89 0.18
C GLY A 232 -4.27 15.22 1.66
N GLN A 233 -5.01 16.22 2.17
CA GLN A 233 -5.01 16.62 3.57
C GLN A 233 -5.41 15.47 4.49
N ALA A 234 -6.50 14.75 4.17
CA ALA A 234 -6.97 13.62 4.95
C ALA A 234 -5.90 12.50 5.02
N GLU A 235 -5.22 12.20 3.92
CA GLU A 235 -4.15 11.20 3.90
C GLU A 235 -2.90 11.66 4.67
N LEU A 236 -2.55 12.95 4.60
CA LEU A 236 -1.47 13.52 5.41
C LEU A 236 -1.79 13.41 6.91
N ILE A 237 -3.01 13.79 7.33
CA ILE A 237 -3.47 13.66 8.72
C ILE A 237 -3.38 12.21 9.18
N ARG A 238 -3.87 11.26 8.38
CA ARG A 238 -3.84 9.83 8.70
C ARG A 238 -2.41 9.32 8.93
N ARG A 239 -1.44 9.81 8.17
CA ARG A 239 -0.05 9.35 8.23
C ARG A 239 0.79 10.10 9.26
N LEU A 240 0.56 11.40 9.43
CA LEU A 240 1.35 12.26 10.31
C LEU A 240 0.80 12.31 11.75
N GLY A 241 -0.48 12.02 11.93
CA GLY A 241 -1.21 12.08 13.20
C GLY A 241 -1.98 13.39 13.35
N ALA A 242 -3.27 13.29 13.68
CA ALA A 242 -4.17 14.45 13.84
C ALA A 242 -3.67 15.40 14.94
N GLU A 243 -3.08 14.83 16.00
CA GLU A 243 -2.55 15.57 17.15
C GLU A 243 -1.43 16.56 16.80
N LYS A 244 -0.76 16.38 15.67
CA LYS A 244 0.30 17.29 15.18
C LYS A 244 -0.18 18.23 14.08
N CYS A 245 -1.34 17.96 13.47
CA CYS A 245 -1.82 18.67 12.29
C CYS A 245 -2.67 19.87 12.66
N TYR A 246 -2.43 20.99 11.96
CA TYR A 246 -3.16 22.25 12.06
C TYR A 246 -3.73 22.57 10.67
N LEU A 247 -5.04 22.82 10.58
CA LEU A 247 -5.74 22.95 9.31
C LEU A 247 -5.88 24.43 8.92
N VAL A 248 -5.15 24.83 7.87
CA VAL A 248 -5.20 26.21 7.36
C VAL A 248 -6.39 26.32 6.41
N ASN A 249 -7.36 27.16 6.76
CA ASN A 249 -8.47 27.50 5.88
C ASN A 249 -8.13 28.82 5.14
N LEU A 250 -8.05 28.77 3.83
CA LEU A 250 -7.71 29.92 2.99
C LEU A 250 -8.93 30.77 2.60
N ASP A 251 -10.02 30.64 3.31
CA ASP A 251 -11.30 31.34 3.12
C ASP A 251 -11.83 31.13 1.66
N ASP A 252 -12.01 32.19 0.91
CA ASP A 252 -12.45 32.19 -0.50
C ASP A 252 -11.30 32.14 -1.52
N CYS A 253 -10.05 31.97 -1.06
CA CYS A 253 -8.89 31.82 -1.93
C CYS A 253 -8.64 30.36 -2.29
N LYS A 254 -8.18 30.11 -3.51
CA LYS A 254 -7.89 28.77 -3.97
C LYS A 254 -6.64 28.20 -3.30
N ASP A 255 -5.58 28.98 -3.28
CA ASP A 255 -4.26 28.55 -2.80
C ASP A 255 -3.56 29.68 -2.01
N ALA A 256 -2.36 29.39 -1.47
CA ALA A 256 -1.62 30.35 -0.66
C ALA A 256 -1.13 31.56 -1.47
N ASN A 257 -0.90 31.42 -2.79
CA ASN A 257 -0.52 32.55 -3.63
C ASN A 257 -1.69 33.50 -3.85
N ASP A 258 -2.88 32.99 -4.09
CA ASP A 258 -4.09 33.82 -4.22
C ASP A 258 -4.35 34.59 -2.91
N TYR A 259 -4.15 33.92 -1.75
CA TYR A 259 -4.30 34.56 -0.44
C TYR A 259 -3.26 35.67 -0.21
N LEU A 260 -2.00 35.43 -0.58
CA LEU A 260 -0.93 36.40 -0.52
C LEU A 260 -1.27 37.66 -1.33
N LEU A 261 -1.72 37.47 -2.56
CA LEU A 261 -2.08 38.60 -3.46
C LEU A 261 -3.27 39.41 -2.95
N LYS A 262 -4.25 38.74 -2.35
CA LYS A 262 -5.48 39.37 -1.89
C LYS A 262 -5.33 40.08 -0.55
N TYR A 263 -4.63 39.46 0.39
CA TYR A 263 -4.60 39.93 1.77
C TYR A 263 -3.20 40.36 2.28
N GLY A 264 -2.15 40.05 1.52
CA GLY A 264 -0.77 40.41 1.86
C GLY A 264 -0.05 39.41 2.75
N ALA A 265 1.28 39.56 2.87
CA ALA A 265 2.20 38.63 3.50
C ALA A 265 1.92 38.44 5.01
N GLU A 266 1.69 39.53 5.76
CA GLU A 266 1.43 39.46 7.20
C GLU A 266 0.15 38.65 7.51
N LYS A 267 -0.92 38.89 6.76
CA LYS A 267 -2.18 38.16 6.95
C LYS A 267 -2.06 36.68 6.59
N LEU A 268 -1.30 36.32 5.54
CA LEU A 268 -1.03 34.94 5.21
C LEU A 268 -0.28 34.24 6.35
N LYS A 269 0.73 34.94 6.92
CA LYS A 269 1.47 34.43 8.08
C LYS A 269 0.57 34.22 9.30
N GLU A 270 -0.25 35.22 9.65
CA GLU A 270 -1.22 35.12 10.75
C GLU A 270 -2.21 33.97 10.52
N LYS A 271 -2.71 33.81 9.30
CA LYS A 271 -3.64 32.77 8.92
C LYS A 271 -3.06 31.36 9.10
N ILE A 272 -1.80 31.16 8.67
CA ILE A 272 -1.10 29.87 8.81
C ILE A 272 -0.81 29.58 10.28
N LEU A 273 -0.17 30.52 10.99
CA LEU A 273 0.26 30.27 12.37
C LEU A 273 -0.91 30.26 13.38
N GLY A 274 -2.01 30.92 13.05
CA GLY A 274 -3.25 30.91 13.83
C GLY A 274 -4.23 29.79 13.48
N ALA A 275 -3.83 28.87 12.57
CA ALA A 275 -4.71 27.78 12.18
C ALA A 275 -5.10 26.90 13.37
N PRO A 276 -6.37 26.44 13.47
CA PRO A 276 -6.79 25.53 14.51
C PRO A 276 -6.13 24.16 14.34
N GLN A 277 -5.92 23.48 15.46
CA GLN A 277 -5.54 22.07 15.45
C GLN A 277 -6.64 21.24 14.81
N CYS A 278 -6.24 20.13 14.13
CA CYS A 278 -7.20 19.16 13.61
C CYS A 278 -8.24 18.80 14.69
N PRO A 279 -9.55 18.73 14.34
CA PRO A 279 -10.60 18.41 15.30
C PRO A 279 -10.31 17.17 16.13
N LEU A 280 -10.89 17.10 17.32
CA LEU A 280 -10.73 15.96 18.23
C LEU A 280 -11.09 14.66 17.52
N GLU A 281 -10.21 13.67 17.60
CA GLU A 281 -10.52 12.33 17.12
C GLU A 281 -11.79 11.78 17.81
N ASN A 282 -12.63 11.13 17.02
CA ASN A 282 -13.86 10.43 17.49
C ASN A 282 -15.01 11.32 18.00
N VAL A 283 -14.97 12.63 17.77
CA VAL A 283 -16.13 13.52 17.98
C VAL A 283 -16.60 13.99 16.60
N VAL A 284 -17.84 13.67 16.25
CA VAL A 284 -18.44 14.01 14.95
C VAL A 284 -19.74 14.77 15.21
N THR A 285 -19.85 15.97 14.67
CA THR A 285 -21.10 16.75 14.68
C THR A 285 -21.86 16.56 13.36
N ALA A 286 -23.12 16.97 13.28
CA ALA A 286 -23.88 16.93 12.04
C ALA A 286 -23.24 17.84 10.95
N GLU A 287 -22.59 18.92 11.34
CA GLU A 287 -21.89 19.82 10.44
C GLU A 287 -20.66 19.16 9.82
N ASP A 288 -19.93 18.33 10.58
CA ASP A 288 -18.73 17.63 10.11
C ASP A 288 -19.04 16.59 9.01
N VAL A 289 -20.29 16.13 8.92
CA VAL A 289 -20.75 15.11 7.95
C VAL A 289 -21.78 15.66 6.98
N MET A 290 -21.97 16.96 6.91
CA MET A 290 -23.01 17.57 6.08
C MET A 290 -22.81 17.23 4.60
N ASP A 291 -21.59 17.39 4.08
CA ASP A 291 -21.25 17.08 2.68
C ASP A 291 -21.51 15.59 2.36
N ASP A 292 -21.11 14.69 3.28
CA ASP A 292 -21.35 13.26 3.14
C ASP A 292 -22.86 12.94 3.17
N LEU A 293 -23.60 13.62 4.03
CA LEU A 293 -25.05 13.45 4.16
C LEU A 293 -25.78 13.96 2.90
N GLU A 294 -25.41 15.11 2.39
CA GLU A 294 -25.94 15.65 1.13
C GLU A 294 -25.64 14.71 -0.04
N ASN A 295 -24.39 14.26 -0.17
CA ASN A 295 -23.99 13.29 -1.20
C ASN A 295 -24.79 11.99 -1.08
N PHE A 296 -25.04 11.52 0.14
CA PHE A 296 -25.87 10.35 0.39
C PHE A 296 -27.31 10.55 -0.11
N TYR A 297 -27.94 11.69 0.15
CA TYR A 297 -29.31 11.97 -0.32
C TYR A 297 -29.40 12.19 -1.82
N LEU A 298 -28.36 12.77 -2.44
CA LEU A 298 -28.34 13.05 -3.88
C LEU A 298 -27.99 11.81 -4.71
N ASN A 299 -27.03 11.01 -4.26
CA ASN A 299 -26.43 9.93 -5.04
C ASN A 299 -26.67 8.53 -4.46
N GLY A 300 -27.34 8.42 -3.31
CA GLY A 300 -27.57 7.16 -2.60
C GLY A 300 -26.32 6.64 -1.88
N HIS A 301 -26.40 5.41 -1.39
CA HIS A 301 -25.25 4.74 -0.76
C HIS A 301 -24.14 4.49 -1.79
N GLN A 302 -22.93 4.94 -1.50
CA GLN A 302 -21.77 4.56 -2.27
C GLN A 302 -21.51 3.05 -2.11
N LYS A 303 -21.15 2.38 -3.20
CA LYS A 303 -20.67 0.99 -3.14
C LYS A 303 -19.35 0.94 -2.37
N GLY A 304 -19.16 -0.14 -1.62
CA GLY A 304 -17.87 -0.41 -0.98
C GLY A 304 -16.78 -0.77 -1.98
N PHE A 305 -15.58 -0.95 -1.49
CA PHE A 305 -14.43 -1.41 -2.26
C PHE A 305 -14.63 -2.87 -2.69
N GLY A 306 -14.68 -3.13 -3.98
CA GLY A 306 -14.68 -4.47 -4.56
C GLY A 306 -13.27 -5.01 -4.75
N VAL A 307 -13.16 -6.28 -5.13
CA VAL A 307 -11.90 -7.00 -5.34
C VAL A 307 -11.65 -7.39 -6.80
N GLY A 308 -12.53 -6.97 -7.73
CA GLY A 308 -12.42 -7.25 -9.15
C GLY A 308 -12.92 -8.65 -9.56
N LEU A 309 -13.57 -9.34 -8.65
CA LEU A 309 -14.29 -10.59 -8.94
C LEU A 309 -15.78 -10.25 -9.07
N SER A 310 -16.28 -10.05 -10.30
CA SER A 310 -17.62 -9.51 -10.55
C SER A 310 -18.74 -10.26 -9.81
N GLU A 311 -18.67 -11.59 -9.77
CA GLU A 311 -19.65 -12.42 -9.07
C GLU A 311 -19.62 -12.19 -7.55
N PHE A 312 -18.44 -11.97 -6.99
CA PHE A 312 -18.27 -11.67 -5.58
C PHE A 312 -18.61 -10.20 -5.27
N ASP A 313 -18.15 -9.27 -6.10
CA ASP A 313 -18.39 -7.83 -5.92
C ASP A 313 -19.89 -7.47 -6.06
N ASN A 314 -20.69 -8.31 -6.72
CA ASN A 314 -22.15 -8.16 -6.78
C ASN A 314 -22.85 -8.57 -5.47
N ILE A 315 -22.25 -9.44 -4.67
CA ILE A 315 -22.84 -9.95 -3.42
C ILE A 315 -22.15 -9.42 -2.18
N PHE A 316 -20.93 -8.86 -2.31
CA PHE A 316 -20.18 -8.32 -1.18
C PHE A 316 -19.11 -7.30 -1.60
N THR A 317 -19.12 -6.16 -0.95
CA THR A 317 -18.05 -5.15 -0.96
C THR A 317 -17.79 -4.71 0.47
N THR A 318 -16.75 -3.91 0.73
CA THR A 318 -16.44 -3.46 2.08
C THR A 318 -15.96 -2.01 2.11
N TYR A 319 -16.00 -1.40 3.28
CA TYR A 319 -15.30 -0.15 3.57
C TYR A 319 -14.00 -0.42 4.33
N THR A 320 -13.10 0.54 4.40
CA THR A 320 -12.09 0.61 5.45
C THR A 320 -12.76 0.94 6.81
N LYS A 321 -11.99 0.99 7.89
CA LYS A 321 -12.51 1.15 9.28
C LYS A 321 -13.38 0.00 9.75
N GLN A 322 -13.27 -1.15 9.10
CA GLN A 322 -14.02 -2.38 9.40
C GLN A 322 -13.11 -3.59 9.37
N PHE A 323 -13.60 -4.73 9.84
CA PHE A 323 -12.91 -5.99 9.68
C PHE A 323 -13.82 -7.07 9.09
N ILE A 324 -13.21 -8.05 8.45
CA ILE A 324 -13.85 -9.22 7.84
C ILE A 324 -13.30 -10.47 8.51
N VAL A 325 -14.16 -11.39 8.86
CA VAL A 325 -13.74 -12.73 9.29
C VAL A 325 -13.96 -13.71 8.15
N VAL A 326 -12.89 -14.40 7.74
CA VAL A 326 -12.91 -15.42 6.70
C VAL A 326 -12.73 -16.79 7.35
N THR A 327 -13.74 -17.65 7.21
CA THR A 327 -13.73 -19.00 7.78
C THR A 327 -13.92 -20.11 6.73
N GLY A 328 -13.77 -21.35 7.13
CA GLY A 328 -13.89 -22.54 6.29
C GLY A 328 -12.99 -23.66 6.78
N PHE A 329 -13.17 -24.86 6.29
CA PHE A 329 -12.38 -26.01 6.70
C PHE A 329 -10.87 -25.86 6.38
N PRO A 330 -9.98 -26.56 7.07
CA PRO A 330 -8.59 -26.68 6.64
C PRO A 330 -8.51 -27.12 5.18
N SER A 331 -7.58 -26.53 4.43
CA SER A 331 -7.37 -26.78 2.98
C SER A 331 -8.53 -26.40 2.06
N SER A 332 -9.50 -25.58 2.51
CA SER A 332 -10.57 -25.07 1.65
C SER A 332 -10.15 -23.89 0.75
N GLY A 333 -8.92 -23.35 0.91
CA GLY A 333 -8.41 -22.25 0.12
C GLY A 333 -8.62 -20.86 0.74
N LYS A 334 -8.91 -20.75 2.05
CA LYS A 334 -9.13 -19.46 2.75
C LYS A 334 -8.02 -18.44 2.50
N SER A 335 -6.78 -18.82 2.82
CA SER A 335 -5.63 -17.92 2.66
C SER A 335 -5.40 -17.54 1.20
N ASP A 336 -5.58 -18.48 0.25
CA ASP A 336 -5.47 -18.18 -1.19
C ASP A 336 -6.58 -17.23 -1.68
N PHE A 337 -7.81 -17.32 -1.10
CA PHE A 337 -8.89 -16.38 -1.41
C PHE A 337 -8.65 -15.01 -0.79
N VAL A 338 -8.15 -14.94 0.44
CA VAL A 338 -7.72 -13.67 1.06
C VAL A 338 -6.61 -13.02 0.25
N ASP A 339 -5.63 -13.78 -0.24
CA ASP A 339 -4.60 -13.27 -1.14
C ASP A 339 -5.20 -12.72 -2.43
N GLN A 340 -6.23 -13.39 -2.97
CA GLN A 340 -6.95 -12.89 -4.14
C GLN A 340 -7.67 -11.56 -3.86
N MET A 341 -8.34 -11.45 -2.71
CA MET A 341 -8.97 -10.19 -2.27
C MET A 341 -7.93 -9.07 -2.14
N CYS A 342 -6.80 -9.35 -1.49
CA CYS A 342 -5.72 -8.39 -1.29
C CYS A 342 -5.10 -7.90 -2.61
N VAL A 343 -4.89 -8.82 -3.56
CA VAL A 343 -4.45 -8.47 -4.92
C VAL A 343 -5.48 -7.58 -5.61
N GLY A 344 -6.77 -7.91 -5.49
CA GLY A 344 -7.86 -7.09 -6.03
C GLY A 344 -7.91 -5.69 -5.41
N TYR A 345 -7.83 -5.56 -4.10
CA TYR A 345 -7.77 -4.26 -3.42
C TYR A 345 -6.56 -3.43 -3.85
N ASN A 346 -5.40 -4.07 -4.06
CA ASN A 346 -4.23 -3.36 -4.57
C ASN A 346 -4.43 -2.90 -6.01
N MET A 347 -4.94 -3.75 -6.88
CA MET A 347 -5.10 -3.44 -8.31
C MET A 347 -6.14 -2.35 -8.58
N LEU A 348 -7.27 -2.40 -7.89
CA LEU A 348 -8.41 -1.50 -8.15
C LEU A 348 -8.32 -0.18 -7.35
N HIS A 349 -7.79 -0.25 -6.14
CA HIS A 349 -7.82 0.87 -5.20
C HIS A 349 -6.43 1.31 -4.74
N GLY A 350 -5.36 0.66 -5.21
CA GLY A 350 -3.98 0.96 -4.84
C GLY A 350 -3.66 0.67 -3.36
N PHE A 351 -4.47 -0.10 -2.67
CA PHE A 351 -4.26 -0.39 -1.25
C PHE A 351 -2.96 -1.18 -1.06
N LYS A 352 -2.15 -0.76 -0.10
CA LYS A 352 -0.97 -1.49 0.35
C LYS A 352 -1.36 -2.44 1.49
N ILE A 353 -0.79 -3.63 1.49
CA ILE A 353 -1.22 -4.75 2.34
C ILE A 353 -0.11 -5.17 3.29
N ALA A 354 -0.44 -5.41 4.55
CA ALA A 354 0.44 -6.08 5.50
C ALA A 354 -0.14 -7.43 5.92
N TYR A 355 0.73 -8.43 6.09
CA TYR A 355 0.39 -9.75 6.57
C TYR A 355 1.07 -10.04 7.90
N ALA A 356 0.29 -10.43 8.90
CA ALA A 356 0.74 -11.05 10.13
C ALA A 356 0.32 -12.53 10.06
N SER A 357 1.15 -13.38 9.45
CA SER A 357 0.82 -14.78 9.21
C SER A 357 1.91 -15.70 9.74
N THR A 358 1.47 -16.71 10.52
CA THR A 358 2.35 -17.77 11.00
C THR A 358 2.39 -18.98 10.05
N GLU A 359 1.44 -19.07 9.12
CA GLU A 359 1.33 -20.18 8.16
C GLU A 359 2.07 -19.88 6.86
N ASN A 360 2.29 -18.60 6.56
CA ASN A 360 2.98 -18.15 5.36
C ASN A 360 4.51 -17.98 5.58
N PHE A 361 5.12 -18.97 6.21
CA PHE A 361 6.56 -19.02 6.46
C PHE A 361 7.20 -20.24 5.75
N PRO A 362 8.38 -20.08 5.13
CA PRO A 362 9.15 -18.85 4.98
C PRO A 362 8.49 -17.84 4.02
N ALA A 363 8.69 -16.55 4.28
CA ALA A 363 7.99 -15.46 3.59
C ALA A 363 8.10 -15.49 2.05
N TYR A 364 9.22 -15.99 1.51
CA TYR A 364 9.40 -16.06 0.04
C TYR A 364 8.38 -16.98 -0.64
N LEU A 365 7.86 -18.01 0.04
CA LEU A 365 6.82 -18.90 -0.52
C LEU A 365 5.49 -18.16 -0.65
N HIS A 366 5.19 -17.29 0.30
CA HIS A 366 3.99 -16.45 0.20
C HIS A 366 4.15 -15.35 -0.85
N VAL A 367 5.31 -14.70 -0.89
CA VAL A 367 5.62 -13.71 -1.94
C VAL A 367 5.51 -14.34 -3.33
N ASP A 368 5.97 -15.59 -3.50
CA ASP A 368 5.83 -16.33 -4.77
C ASP A 368 4.34 -16.54 -5.14
N LYS A 369 3.47 -16.86 -4.19
CA LYS A 369 2.02 -16.97 -4.45
C LYS A 369 1.44 -15.64 -4.95
N ILE A 370 1.77 -14.52 -4.31
CA ILE A 370 1.31 -13.19 -4.72
C ILE A 370 1.89 -12.82 -6.10
N VAL A 371 3.20 -13.05 -6.32
CA VAL A 371 3.85 -12.80 -7.62
C VAL A 371 3.17 -13.59 -8.74
N ARG A 372 2.86 -14.88 -8.53
CA ARG A 372 2.16 -15.70 -9.54
C ARG A 372 0.78 -15.18 -9.87
N LYS A 373 0.03 -14.66 -8.88
CA LYS A 373 -1.26 -14.03 -9.14
C LYS A 373 -1.13 -12.81 -10.07
N TYR A 374 -0.10 -11.99 -9.90
CA TYR A 374 0.15 -10.86 -10.83
C TYR A 374 0.74 -11.30 -12.17
N TYR A 375 1.65 -12.25 -12.15
CA TYR A 375 2.36 -12.69 -13.36
C TYR A 375 1.47 -13.53 -14.30
N GLY A 376 0.49 -14.26 -13.76
CA GLY A 376 -0.47 -15.06 -14.49
C GLY A 376 -0.10 -16.53 -14.64
N MET A 377 1.13 -16.91 -14.30
CA MET A 377 1.61 -18.28 -14.37
C MET A 377 2.75 -18.52 -13.37
N ARG A 378 3.13 -19.78 -13.22
CA ARG A 378 4.36 -20.14 -12.50
C ARG A 378 5.55 -19.88 -13.45
N PRO A 379 6.45 -18.95 -13.12
CA PRO A 379 7.58 -18.64 -13.99
C PRO A 379 8.59 -19.81 -14.06
N ASP A 380 9.16 -20.03 -15.20
CA ASP A 380 10.31 -20.93 -15.37
C ASP A 380 11.64 -20.23 -15.06
N SER A 381 12.76 -20.96 -15.15
CA SER A 381 14.08 -20.44 -14.84
C SER A 381 14.55 -19.32 -15.80
N LYS A 382 14.02 -19.24 -17.01
CA LYS A 382 14.34 -18.18 -17.98
C LYS A 382 13.50 -16.93 -17.71
N GLU A 383 12.25 -17.13 -17.35
CA GLU A 383 11.30 -16.05 -17.06
C GLU A 383 11.68 -15.25 -15.82
N VAL A 384 12.20 -15.87 -14.74
CA VAL A 384 12.66 -15.17 -13.53
C VAL A 384 13.81 -14.18 -13.79
N LEU A 385 14.51 -14.30 -14.92
CA LEU A 385 15.54 -13.35 -15.35
C LEU A 385 14.99 -12.20 -16.20
N SER A 386 13.74 -12.31 -16.66
CA SER A 386 13.11 -11.32 -17.54
C SER A 386 12.79 -10.02 -16.80
N GLU A 387 12.85 -8.89 -17.52
CA GLU A 387 12.41 -7.60 -16.96
C GLU A 387 10.90 -7.59 -16.65
N LYS A 388 10.13 -8.40 -17.34
CA LYS A 388 8.70 -8.59 -17.10
C LYS A 388 8.47 -9.15 -15.69
N TRP A 389 9.15 -10.24 -15.32
CA TRP A 389 9.05 -10.82 -13.99
C TRP A 389 9.59 -9.87 -12.90
N LYS A 390 10.75 -9.26 -13.13
CA LYS A 390 11.34 -8.28 -12.20
C LYS A 390 10.42 -7.09 -11.92
N ARG A 391 9.65 -6.65 -12.92
CA ARG A 391 8.66 -5.58 -12.77
C ARG A 391 7.53 -6.00 -11.83
N VAL A 392 7.03 -7.24 -11.96
CA VAL A 392 6.03 -7.79 -11.04
C VAL A 392 6.58 -7.89 -9.62
N VAL A 393 7.80 -8.41 -9.45
CA VAL A 393 8.43 -8.50 -8.12
C VAL A 393 8.61 -7.12 -7.49
N ARG A 394 9.05 -6.12 -8.25
CA ARG A 394 9.16 -4.73 -7.76
C ARG A 394 7.80 -4.18 -7.32
N HIS A 395 6.74 -4.44 -8.09
CA HIS A 395 5.38 -4.04 -7.71
C HIS A 395 4.96 -4.69 -6.39
N VAL A 396 5.12 -6.00 -6.25
CA VAL A 396 4.78 -6.73 -5.01
C VAL A 396 5.61 -6.20 -3.82
N SER A 397 6.90 -5.97 -4.01
CA SER A 397 7.78 -5.44 -2.96
C SER A 397 7.38 -4.06 -2.43
N LYS A 398 6.78 -3.23 -3.29
CA LYS A 398 6.30 -1.88 -2.90
C LYS A 398 4.96 -1.90 -2.16
N ASN A 399 4.15 -2.94 -2.37
CA ASN A 399 2.75 -2.95 -1.96
C ASN A 399 2.39 -4.01 -0.92
N PHE A 400 3.23 -5.05 -0.72
CA PHE A 400 2.95 -6.17 0.17
C PHE A 400 4.05 -6.33 1.20
N PHE A 401 3.69 -6.29 2.49
CA PHE A 401 4.61 -6.31 3.62
C PHE A 401 4.32 -7.50 4.52
N HIS A 402 5.35 -8.12 5.07
CA HIS A 402 5.21 -9.25 6.01
C HIS A 402 5.74 -8.84 7.38
N ILE A 403 4.89 -8.95 8.39
CA ILE A 403 5.24 -8.77 9.80
C ILE A 403 5.70 -10.12 10.32
N ASN A 404 6.99 -10.26 10.63
CA ASN A 404 7.57 -11.49 11.13
C ASN A 404 8.12 -11.27 12.55
N TYR A 405 7.81 -12.21 13.44
CA TYR A 405 8.35 -12.26 14.79
C TYR A 405 8.93 -13.67 15.06
N ASP A 406 10.15 -13.73 15.56
CA ASP A 406 10.83 -15.01 15.86
C ASP A 406 10.33 -15.65 17.15
N ASP A 407 9.84 -14.85 18.10
CA ASP A 407 9.40 -15.25 19.45
C ASP A 407 7.87 -15.39 19.61
N GLY A 408 7.16 -15.46 18.47
CA GLY A 408 5.71 -15.63 18.43
C GLY A 408 4.94 -14.32 18.24
N TYR A 409 3.72 -14.47 17.75
CA TYR A 409 2.84 -13.36 17.38
C TYR A 409 1.96 -12.94 18.55
N ASP A 410 2.19 -11.75 19.05
CA ASP A 410 1.40 -11.05 20.04
C ASP A 410 0.55 -9.99 19.33
N LEU A 411 -0.77 -9.94 19.56
CA LEU A 411 -1.67 -9.02 18.88
C LEU A 411 -1.26 -7.57 19.07
N GLU A 412 -0.92 -7.16 20.30
CA GLU A 412 -0.52 -5.78 20.58
C GLU A 412 0.71 -5.38 19.78
N LYS A 413 1.72 -6.26 19.72
CA LYS A 413 2.93 -6.03 18.92
C LYS A 413 2.63 -6.00 17.42
N VAL A 414 1.72 -6.89 16.95
CA VAL A 414 1.28 -6.90 15.55
C VAL A 414 0.59 -5.59 15.20
N LEU A 415 -0.34 -5.12 16.02
CA LEU A 415 -1.06 -3.87 15.79
C LEU A 415 -0.11 -2.65 15.86
N GLN A 416 0.84 -2.65 16.81
CA GLN A 416 1.87 -1.61 16.89
C GLN A 416 2.74 -1.57 15.62
N LYS A 417 3.17 -2.73 15.11
CA LYS A 417 3.94 -2.79 13.86
C LYS A 417 3.10 -2.41 12.64
N ALA A 418 1.83 -2.78 12.63
CA ALA A 418 0.89 -2.37 11.60
C ALA A 418 0.66 -0.84 11.63
N GLU A 419 0.54 -0.21 12.81
CA GLU A 419 0.50 1.25 12.94
C GLU A 419 1.76 1.92 12.35
N GLU A 420 2.94 1.37 12.63
CA GLU A 420 4.19 1.85 12.01
C GLU A 420 4.13 1.73 10.47
N LEU A 421 3.59 0.61 9.95
CA LEU A 421 3.41 0.43 8.50
C LEU A 421 2.33 1.36 7.92
N VAL A 422 1.27 1.69 8.67
CA VAL A 422 0.31 2.73 8.26
C VAL A 422 1.03 4.06 8.10
N LYS A 423 1.77 4.49 9.11
CA LYS A 423 2.47 5.78 9.11
C LYS A 423 3.55 5.83 8.04
N ARG A 424 4.45 4.85 8.00
CA ARG A 424 5.63 4.86 7.13
C ARG A 424 5.36 4.39 5.70
N LYS A 425 4.46 3.43 5.48
CA LYS A 425 4.21 2.80 4.17
C LYS A 425 2.84 3.08 3.61
N GLY A 426 1.90 3.55 4.43
CA GLY A 426 0.54 3.83 4.01
C GLY A 426 -0.31 2.58 3.78
N ILE A 427 -0.13 1.50 4.55
CA ILE A 427 -0.99 0.32 4.39
C ILE A 427 -2.46 0.64 4.66
N ARG A 428 -3.35 -0.01 3.93
CA ARG A 428 -4.80 0.10 4.05
C ARG A 428 -5.47 -1.23 4.40
N VAL A 429 -4.74 -2.34 4.27
CA VAL A 429 -5.22 -3.68 4.62
C VAL A 429 -4.21 -4.37 5.53
N LEU A 430 -4.70 -4.96 6.61
CA LEU A 430 -3.94 -5.86 7.48
C LEU A 430 -4.59 -7.24 7.46
N VAL A 431 -3.84 -8.29 7.15
CA VAL A 431 -4.28 -9.68 7.22
C VAL A 431 -3.70 -10.35 8.44
N ILE A 432 -4.55 -11.00 9.23
CA ILE A 432 -4.17 -11.86 10.38
C ILE A 432 -4.53 -13.30 10.04
N ASP A 433 -3.52 -14.15 9.82
CA ASP A 433 -3.71 -15.54 9.36
C ASP A 433 -2.80 -16.53 10.09
N PRO A 434 -3.37 -17.40 10.94
CA PRO A 434 -4.74 -17.42 11.44
C PRO A 434 -4.88 -16.73 12.82
N TYR A 435 -6.11 -16.34 13.17
CA TYR A 435 -6.50 -15.77 14.46
C TYR A 435 -5.93 -16.51 15.69
N ASN A 436 -6.03 -17.82 15.71
CA ASN A 436 -5.66 -18.64 16.87
C ASN A 436 -4.14 -18.75 17.11
N LYS A 437 -3.32 -18.22 16.21
CA LYS A 437 -1.85 -18.18 16.32
C LYS A 437 -1.34 -16.80 16.73
N VAL A 438 -2.08 -15.74 16.43
CA VAL A 438 -1.78 -14.38 16.89
C VAL A 438 -2.52 -14.14 18.20
N ARG A 439 -1.80 -14.20 19.32
CA ARG A 439 -2.40 -14.24 20.65
C ARG A 439 -2.39 -12.88 21.33
N TYR A 440 -3.45 -12.59 22.09
CA TYR A 440 -3.48 -11.50 23.05
C TYR A 440 -2.93 -12.00 24.40
N LYS A 441 -1.73 -11.56 24.77
CA LYS A 441 -1.01 -12.11 25.95
C LYS A 441 -1.65 -11.73 27.26
N ASN A 442 -2.20 -10.53 27.39
CA ASN A 442 -2.82 -10.06 28.63
C ASN A 442 -4.16 -10.74 28.92
N GLY A 443 -4.76 -11.41 27.93
CA GLY A 443 -6.00 -12.17 28.07
C GLY A 443 -5.85 -13.59 28.62
N LYS A 444 -4.71 -13.98 29.17
CA LYS A 444 -4.46 -15.39 29.62
C LYS A 444 -5.40 -15.91 30.69
N ASN A 445 -5.96 -15.01 31.51
CA ASN A 445 -6.85 -15.34 32.61
C ASN A 445 -8.34 -15.13 32.27
N LEU A 446 -8.65 -14.74 31.03
CA LEU A 446 -10.03 -14.50 30.58
C LEU A 446 -10.69 -15.80 30.13
N GLY A 447 -12.00 -15.88 30.30
CA GLY A 447 -12.83 -16.88 29.63
C GLY A 447 -12.71 -16.72 28.11
N ILE A 448 -13.05 -17.76 27.36
CA ILE A 448 -12.88 -17.75 25.89
C ILE A 448 -13.69 -16.61 25.23
N ASN A 449 -14.87 -16.33 25.75
CA ASN A 449 -15.74 -15.27 25.23
C ASN A 449 -15.17 -13.88 25.50
N ASP A 450 -14.77 -13.62 26.76
CA ASP A 450 -14.15 -12.34 27.15
C ASP A 450 -12.86 -12.10 26.38
N TYR A 451 -12.04 -13.15 26.20
CA TYR A 451 -10.84 -13.10 25.39
C TYR A 451 -11.15 -12.70 23.94
N THR A 452 -12.16 -13.34 23.34
CA THR A 452 -12.55 -13.05 21.95
C THR A 452 -13.10 -11.64 21.81
N ASN A 453 -13.91 -11.19 22.77
CA ASN A 453 -14.45 -9.84 22.83
C ASN A 453 -13.34 -8.79 22.89
N GLU A 454 -12.38 -8.92 23.79
CA GLU A 454 -11.27 -7.98 23.88
C GLU A 454 -10.39 -7.99 22.62
N TYR A 455 -10.10 -9.17 22.08
CA TYR A 455 -9.35 -9.31 20.84
C TYR A 455 -10.01 -8.57 19.67
N LEU A 456 -11.30 -8.79 19.46
CA LEU A 456 -12.06 -8.16 18.37
C LEU A 456 -12.24 -6.65 18.60
N ASN A 457 -12.42 -6.20 19.85
CA ASN A 457 -12.45 -4.78 20.20
C ASN A 457 -11.12 -4.07 19.87
N MET A 458 -9.99 -4.69 20.16
CA MET A 458 -8.67 -4.13 19.80
C MET A 458 -8.54 -3.95 18.28
N ILE A 459 -9.03 -4.92 17.51
CA ILE A 459 -9.01 -4.87 16.04
C ILE A 459 -9.97 -3.79 15.53
N ASP A 460 -11.20 -3.72 16.04
CA ASP A 460 -12.19 -2.73 15.62
C ASP A 460 -11.68 -1.29 15.90
N ASN A 461 -11.10 -1.07 17.07
CA ASN A 461 -10.48 0.20 17.43
C ASN A 461 -9.32 0.54 16.50
N PHE A 462 -8.47 -0.44 16.16
CA PHE A 462 -7.37 -0.25 15.21
C PHE A 462 -7.88 0.12 13.82
N CYS A 463 -8.92 -0.58 13.33
CA CYS A 463 -9.53 -0.30 12.03
C CYS A 463 -10.02 1.15 11.95
N LYS A 464 -10.77 1.60 12.97
CA LYS A 464 -11.37 2.94 13.05
C LYS A 464 -10.31 4.03 13.16
N LYS A 465 -9.34 3.83 14.07
CA LYS A 465 -8.29 4.82 14.34
C LYS A 465 -7.38 5.06 13.14
N HIS A 466 -7.03 4.01 12.40
CA HIS A 466 -6.04 4.08 11.34
C HIS A 466 -6.61 4.02 9.93
N ASP A 467 -7.94 3.97 9.80
CA ASP A 467 -8.64 3.84 8.52
C ASP A 467 -8.12 2.66 7.69
N VAL A 468 -8.09 1.50 8.31
CA VAL A 468 -7.58 0.24 7.76
C VAL A 468 -8.70 -0.80 7.72
N LEU A 469 -8.69 -1.64 6.68
CA LEU A 469 -9.45 -2.88 6.64
C LEU A 469 -8.62 -4.00 7.27
N VAL A 470 -9.17 -4.73 8.25
CA VAL A 470 -8.51 -5.92 8.79
C VAL A 470 -9.23 -7.17 8.31
N ILE A 471 -8.49 -8.15 7.79
CA ILE A 471 -9.01 -9.46 7.39
C ILE A 471 -8.46 -10.52 8.34
N ILE A 472 -9.36 -11.20 9.04
CA ILE A 472 -9.03 -12.22 10.03
C ILE A 472 -9.37 -13.59 9.44
N VAL A 473 -8.38 -14.47 9.29
CA VAL A 473 -8.61 -15.87 8.94
C VAL A 473 -8.82 -16.67 10.22
N ALA A 474 -9.99 -17.29 10.36
CA ALA A 474 -10.34 -18.07 11.53
C ALA A 474 -10.73 -19.50 11.15
N HIS A 475 -10.23 -20.47 11.91
CA HIS A 475 -10.58 -21.88 11.71
C HIS A 475 -11.84 -22.23 12.51
N PRO A 476 -12.76 -23.01 11.93
CA PRO A 476 -13.90 -23.53 12.67
C PRO A 476 -13.48 -24.55 13.71
N THR A 477 -14.31 -24.80 14.69
CA THR A 477 -14.25 -25.94 15.60
C THR A 477 -14.42 -27.26 14.84
N LYS A 478 -14.53 -28.38 15.55
CA LYS A 478 -14.73 -29.67 14.88
C LYS A 478 -16.02 -29.65 14.06
N PRO A 479 -15.95 -30.08 12.77
CA PRO A 479 -17.11 -30.07 11.90
C PRO A 479 -18.16 -31.06 12.37
N GLU A 480 -19.43 -30.66 12.32
CA GLU A 480 -20.57 -31.58 12.48
C GLU A 480 -20.78 -32.41 11.21
N LYS A 481 -21.17 -33.66 11.42
CA LYS A 481 -21.59 -34.55 10.32
C LYS A 481 -23.08 -34.80 10.45
N ILE A 482 -23.83 -34.44 9.41
CA ILE A 482 -25.24 -34.82 9.25
C ILE A 482 -25.29 -35.85 8.11
N ASP A 483 -25.86 -37.02 8.38
CA ASP A 483 -25.95 -38.15 7.45
C ASP A 483 -24.60 -38.53 6.81
N GLY A 484 -23.54 -38.50 7.62
CA GLY A 484 -22.17 -38.82 7.19
C GLY A 484 -21.46 -37.75 6.36
N LYS A 485 -22.17 -36.68 5.94
CA LYS A 485 -21.60 -35.56 5.18
C LYS A 485 -21.21 -34.41 6.11
N LEU A 486 -20.01 -33.88 5.88
CA LEU A 486 -19.54 -32.66 6.56
C LEU A 486 -20.41 -31.48 6.13
N GLN A 487 -21.02 -30.79 7.09
CA GLN A 487 -21.76 -29.57 6.80
C GLN A 487 -20.78 -28.39 6.68
N PRO A 488 -20.97 -27.47 5.72
CA PRO A 488 -20.19 -26.25 5.66
C PRO A 488 -20.28 -25.48 6.98
N PRO A 489 -19.17 -24.98 7.55
CA PRO A 489 -19.21 -24.28 8.82
C PRO A 489 -19.99 -22.99 8.71
N THR A 490 -20.71 -22.67 9.79
CA THR A 490 -21.37 -21.39 10.00
C THR A 490 -20.44 -20.44 10.76
N PHE A 491 -20.90 -19.20 10.95
CA PHE A 491 -20.15 -18.24 11.75
C PHE A 491 -20.04 -18.65 13.24
N TYR A 492 -21.04 -19.38 13.74
CA TYR A 492 -21.04 -19.92 15.12
C TYR A 492 -20.04 -21.05 15.34
N ASP A 493 -19.61 -21.70 14.28
CA ASP A 493 -18.61 -22.78 14.37
C ASP A 493 -17.18 -22.27 14.51
N VAL A 494 -16.93 -20.98 14.35
CA VAL A 494 -15.62 -20.37 14.61
C VAL A 494 -15.29 -20.51 16.10
N LYS A 495 -14.07 -20.88 16.43
CA LYS A 495 -13.63 -21.04 17.81
C LYS A 495 -13.73 -19.69 18.57
N GLY A 496 -14.64 -19.60 19.54
CA GLY A 496 -15.08 -18.35 20.15
C GLY A 496 -16.45 -17.88 19.64
N GLY A 497 -17.06 -18.64 18.81
CA GLY A 497 -18.38 -18.74 18.18
C GLY A 497 -19.30 -17.53 18.23
N GLY A 498 -20.10 -17.43 19.25
CA GLY A 498 -21.11 -16.37 19.40
C GLY A 498 -20.53 -14.97 19.28
N GLU A 499 -19.38 -14.73 19.88
CA GLU A 499 -18.71 -13.43 19.89
C GLU A 499 -18.27 -12.99 18.48
N PHE A 500 -17.81 -13.93 17.66
CA PHE A 500 -17.47 -13.63 16.26
C PHE A 500 -18.70 -13.20 15.47
N TYR A 501 -19.85 -13.88 15.70
CA TYR A 501 -21.09 -13.50 15.04
C TYR A 501 -21.56 -12.13 15.49
N ASP A 502 -21.54 -11.85 16.79
CA ASP A 502 -22.10 -10.62 17.36
C ASP A 502 -21.25 -9.40 16.98
N MET A 503 -19.94 -9.49 17.15
CA MET A 503 -19.03 -8.35 17.02
C MET A 503 -18.54 -8.10 15.59
N SER A 504 -18.42 -9.16 14.74
CA SER A 504 -17.89 -8.96 13.40
C SER A 504 -18.89 -8.26 12.49
N PRO A 505 -18.50 -7.18 11.81
CA PRO A 505 -19.38 -6.56 10.82
C PRO A 505 -19.60 -7.45 9.60
N HIS A 506 -18.61 -8.26 9.22
CA HIS A 506 -18.66 -9.08 8.03
C HIS A 506 -18.07 -10.48 8.25
N GLY A 507 -18.69 -11.47 7.62
CA GLY A 507 -18.25 -12.86 7.66
C GLY A 507 -18.34 -13.52 6.27
N ILE A 508 -17.29 -14.22 5.88
CA ILE A 508 -17.19 -14.93 4.61
C ILE A 508 -16.79 -16.38 4.86
N LEU A 509 -17.50 -17.30 4.20
CA LEU A 509 -17.15 -18.71 4.15
C LEU A 509 -16.47 -19.03 2.83
N VAL A 510 -15.32 -19.68 2.91
CA VAL A 510 -14.64 -20.31 1.78
C VAL A 510 -14.80 -21.81 1.88
N HIS A 511 -15.56 -22.42 0.97
CA HIS A 511 -15.86 -23.83 0.98
C HIS A 511 -15.42 -24.48 -0.34
N ARG A 512 -14.71 -25.60 -0.21
CA ARG A 512 -14.30 -26.42 -1.35
C ARG A 512 -14.92 -27.81 -1.19
N GLU A 513 -15.69 -28.21 -2.17
CA GLU A 513 -16.28 -29.54 -2.18
C GLU A 513 -15.21 -30.61 -2.35
N ARG A 514 -15.45 -31.78 -1.78
CA ARG A 514 -14.62 -32.97 -2.01
C ARG A 514 -15.34 -33.89 -2.96
N THR A 515 -14.61 -34.47 -3.91
CA THR A 515 -15.13 -35.51 -4.78
C THR A 515 -15.46 -36.77 -3.96
N GLU A 516 -16.21 -37.69 -4.54
CA GLU A 516 -16.54 -38.99 -3.92
C GLU A 516 -15.28 -39.78 -3.54
N GLU A 517 -14.18 -39.58 -4.27
CA GLU A 517 -12.86 -40.18 -3.99
C GLU A 517 -12.08 -39.43 -2.89
N GLY A 518 -12.66 -38.40 -2.27
CA GLY A 518 -12.05 -37.61 -1.20
C GLY A 518 -11.06 -36.54 -1.67
N MET A 519 -10.85 -36.37 -2.97
CA MET A 519 -10.00 -35.31 -3.53
C MET A 519 -10.72 -33.95 -3.47
N SER A 520 -9.94 -32.89 -3.28
CA SER A 520 -10.49 -31.52 -3.31
C SER A 520 -10.81 -31.10 -4.75
N SER A 521 -12.03 -30.67 -4.99
CA SER A 521 -12.42 -30.04 -6.26
C SER A 521 -11.68 -28.73 -6.49
N ASN A 522 -11.47 -28.32 -7.73
CA ASN A 522 -11.00 -26.98 -8.04
C ASN A 522 -12.09 -25.92 -7.91
N LEU A 523 -13.36 -26.34 -7.84
CA LEU A 523 -14.48 -25.43 -7.61
C LEU A 523 -14.54 -25.01 -6.15
N VAL A 524 -14.64 -23.72 -5.94
CA VAL A 524 -14.65 -23.09 -4.61
C VAL A 524 -15.89 -22.21 -4.51
N LYS A 525 -16.72 -22.50 -3.53
CA LYS A 525 -17.89 -21.72 -3.17
C LYS A 525 -17.51 -20.67 -2.16
N ILE A 526 -17.88 -19.43 -2.40
CA ILE A 526 -17.76 -18.31 -1.48
C ILE A 526 -19.16 -17.91 -1.06
N LYS A 527 -19.41 -17.89 0.26
CA LYS A 527 -20.70 -17.49 0.83
C LYS A 527 -20.52 -16.31 1.80
N VAL A 528 -21.38 -15.33 1.70
CA VAL A 528 -21.47 -14.21 2.65
C VAL A 528 -22.26 -14.68 3.86
N LEU A 529 -21.59 -14.90 4.99
CA LEU A 529 -22.24 -15.35 6.23
C LEU A 529 -22.89 -14.19 7.00
N LYS A 530 -22.31 -13.00 6.89
CA LYS A 530 -22.81 -11.77 7.52
C LYS A 530 -22.32 -10.54 6.76
N VAL A 531 -23.21 -9.59 6.55
CA VAL A 531 -22.89 -8.22 6.15
C VAL A 531 -23.75 -7.26 6.97
N LYS A 532 -23.11 -6.30 7.66
CA LYS A 532 -23.78 -5.38 8.57
C LYS A 532 -24.59 -4.31 7.84
N PHE A 533 -24.10 -3.83 6.70
CA PHE A 533 -24.71 -2.74 5.95
C PHE A 533 -25.28 -3.25 4.63
N ALA A 534 -26.57 -3.03 4.40
CA ALA A 534 -27.29 -3.58 3.22
C ALA A 534 -26.73 -3.10 1.88
N ASN A 535 -26.10 -1.93 1.82
CA ASN A 535 -25.47 -1.42 0.61
C ASN A 535 -24.12 -2.11 0.25
N LEU A 536 -23.54 -2.86 1.19
CA LEU A 536 -22.28 -3.56 0.99
C LEU A 536 -22.45 -5.00 0.51
N GLY A 537 -23.64 -5.57 0.68
CA GLY A 537 -23.87 -6.94 0.20
C GLY A 537 -25.16 -7.56 0.71
N VAL A 538 -25.28 -8.85 0.44
CA VAL A 538 -26.48 -9.65 0.75
C VAL A 538 -26.09 -10.84 1.63
N ASN A 539 -26.70 -10.94 2.81
CA ASN A 539 -26.52 -12.08 3.69
C ASN A 539 -26.97 -13.37 3.00
N ASP A 540 -26.23 -14.45 3.26
CA ASP A 540 -26.43 -15.78 2.70
C ASP A 540 -26.26 -15.90 1.18
N ALA A 541 -25.93 -14.81 0.47
CA ALA A 541 -25.61 -14.88 -0.95
C ALA A 541 -24.30 -15.66 -1.17
N GLU A 542 -24.25 -16.39 -2.28
CA GLU A 542 -23.08 -17.20 -2.63
C GLU A 542 -22.70 -17.06 -4.10
N CYS A 543 -21.43 -17.28 -4.38
CA CYS A 543 -20.89 -17.35 -5.74
C CYS A 543 -19.86 -18.46 -5.83
N MET A 544 -19.52 -18.86 -7.05
CA MET A 544 -18.61 -19.96 -7.31
C MET A 544 -17.48 -19.53 -8.23
N PHE A 545 -16.26 -19.98 -7.89
CA PHE A 545 -15.06 -19.78 -8.69
C PHE A 545 -14.33 -21.10 -8.91
N ALA A 546 -13.46 -21.13 -9.90
CA ALA A 546 -12.51 -22.20 -10.10
C ALA A 546 -11.11 -21.72 -9.67
N TRP A 547 -10.47 -22.45 -8.75
CA TRP A 547 -9.11 -22.19 -8.34
C TRP A 547 -8.11 -22.67 -9.38
N ASN A 548 -7.30 -21.75 -9.90
CA ASN A 548 -6.30 -22.03 -10.92
C ASN A 548 -4.99 -22.49 -10.26
N VAL A 549 -4.64 -23.76 -10.45
CA VAL A 549 -3.44 -24.38 -9.85
C VAL A 549 -2.12 -23.73 -10.32
N ASN A 550 -2.09 -23.14 -11.52
CA ASN A 550 -0.86 -22.58 -12.11
C ASN A 550 -0.47 -21.22 -11.52
N ASN A 551 -1.47 -20.38 -11.24
CA ASN A 551 -1.24 -19.01 -10.77
C ASN A 551 -1.91 -18.68 -9.42
N GLY A 552 -2.73 -19.59 -8.89
CA GLY A 552 -3.44 -19.42 -7.63
C GLY A 552 -4.63 -18.45 -7.68
N ARG A 553 -5.08 -18.03 -8.88
CA ARG A 553 -6.25 -17.15 -9.05
C ARG A 553 -7.56 -17.88 -8.83
N TYR A 554 -8.60 -17.10 -8.58
CA TYR A 554 -9.99 -17.54 -8.55
C TYR A 554 -10.65 -17.03 -9.82
N ASP A 555 -10.78 -17.92 -10.80
CA ASP A 555 -11.28 -17.61 -12.12
C ASP A 555 -12.79 -17.89 -12.20
N LYS A 556 -13.48 -17.14 -13.04
CA LYS A 556 -14.91 -17.25 -13.25
C LYS A 556 -15.30 -18.59 -13.84
N VAL A 557 -16.44 -19.13 -13.41
CA VAL A 557 -17.07 -20.33 -13.97
C VAL A 557 -18.25 -19.90 -14.84
N VAL A 558 -18.24 -20.26 -16.12
CA VAL A 558 -19.31 -19.97 -17.07
C VAL A 558 -19.84 -21.29 -17.64
N ASN A 559 -21.14 -21.54 -17.51
CA ASN A 559 -21.78 -22.80 -17.93
C ASN A 559 -21.12 -24.05 -17.33
N GLY A 560 -20.63 -23.97 -16.10
CA GLY A 560 -19.96 -25.08 -15.42
C GLY A 560 -18.46 -25.23 -15.73
N GLU A 561 -17.93 -24.47 -16.68
CA GLU A 561 -16.52 -24.55 -17.10
C GLU A 561 -15.72 -23.33 -16.62
N PRO A 562 -14.47 -23.52 -16.14
CA PRO A 562 -13.58 -22.44 -15.75
C PRO A 562 -13.12 -21.59 -16.94
N THR A 563 -13.10 -20.28 -16.77
CA THR A 563 -12.49 -19.34 -17.72
C THR A 563 -11.11 -18.92 -17.23
N TRP A 564 -10.08 -19.72 -17.55
CA TRP A 564 -8.72 -19.49 -17.04
C TRP A 564 -8.09 -18.20 -17.54
N ASP A 565 -7.75 -17.28 -16.63
CA ASP A 565 -6.95 -16.09 -16.93
C ASP A 565 -5.48 -16.31 -16.55
N ASN A 566 -4.62 -16.46 -17.54
CA ASN A 566 -3.17 -16.57 -17.39
C ASN A 566 -2.43 -15.31 -17.84
N SER A 567 -3.12 -14.19 -18.00
CA SER A 567 -2.52 -12.92 -18.41
C SER A 567 -1.69 -12.27 -17.29
N ASN A 568 -0.66 -11.52 -17.66
CA ASN A 568 0.07 -10.68 -16.70
C ASN A 568 -0.73 -9.42 -16.40
N TRP A 569 -1.18 -9.27 -15.15
CA TRP A 569 -2.02 -8.16 -14.76
C TRP A 569 -1.29 -6.81 -14.66
N ILE A 570 0.03 -6.81 -14.48
CA ILE A 570 0.81 -5.57 -14.50
C ILE A 570 0.96 -5.00 -15.92
N GLU A 571 0.95 -5.84 -16.94
CA GLU A 571 1.14 -5.45 -18.35
C GLU A 571 -0.17 -5.37 -19.14
N ASN A 572 -1.27 -5.87 -18.60
CA ASN A 572 -2.53 -5.92 -19.32
C ASN A 572 -3.18 -4.52 -19.38
N PRO A 573 -3.35 -3.93 -20.60
CA PRO A 573 -3.98 -2.62 -20.73
C PRO A 573 -5.46 -2.58 -20.31
N LYS A 574 -6.15 -3.71 -20.23
CA LYS A 574 -7.53 -3.78 -19.72
C LYS A 574 -7.65 -3.31 -18.27
N ASN A 575 -6.62 -3.46 -17.46
CA ASN A 575 -6.59 -2.92 -16.09
C ASN A 575 -6.40 -1.40 -16.04
N LYS A 576 -5.87 -0.79 -17.13
CA LYS A 576 -5.86 0.68 -17.29
C LYS A 576 -7.22 1.22 -17.73
N ILE A 577 -8.03 0.45 -18.44
CA ILE A 577 -9.32 0.88 -19.00
C ILE A 577 -10.41 0.98 -17.90
N VAL A 578 -10.33 0.18 -16.83
CA VAL A 578 -11.26 0.36 -15.68
C VAL A 578 -10.99 1.66 -14.94
N GLN A 579 -9.73 2.10 -14.88
CA GLN A 579 -9.38 3.44 -14.37
C GLN A 579 -9.78 4.58 -15.33
N THR A 580 -9.78 4.34 -16.65
CA THR A 580 -10.09 5.37 -17.65
C THR A 580 -11.59 5.48 -17.95
N LYS A 581 -12.40 4.41 -17.80
CA LYS A 581 -13.85 4.49 -18.03
C LYS A 581 -14.62 5.29 -16.97
N ILE A 582 -14.09 5.43 -15.77
CA ILE A 582 -14.63 6.36 -14.76
C ILE A 582 -14.28 7.82 -15.12
N ILE A 583 -13.23 8.05 -15.90
CA ILE A 583 -12.77 9.38 -16.35
C ILE A 583 -13.54 9.84 -17.58
N ASP A 584 -13.90 8.95 -18.52
CA ASP A 584 -14.54 9.35 -19.79
C ASP A 584 -16.03 9.73 -19.66
N GLU A 585 -16.74 9.22 -18.67
CA GLU A 585 -18.15 9.62 -18.46
C GLU A 585 -18.30 10.96 -17.75
N THR A 586 -17.31 11.36 -16.91
CA THR A 586 -17.31 12.67 -16.24
C THR A 586 -16.67 13.79 -17.06
N VAL A 587 -15.81 13.47 -18.00
CA VAL A 587 -15.15 14.49 -18.86
C VAL A 587 -16.03 14.87 -20.06
N LYS A 588 -16.85 13.97 -20.59
CA LYS A 588 -17.79 14.32 -21.67
C LYS A 588 -18.90 15.28 -21.25
N ASP A 589 -19.34 15.21 -19.99
CA ASP A 589 -20.35 16.13 -19.46
C ASP A 589 -19.79 17.53 -19.16
N LEU A 590 -18.45 17.71 -19.15
CA LEU A 590 -17.80 18.99 -18.91
C LEU A 590 -17.30 19.67 -20.21
N GLU A 591 -17.09 18.93 -21.30
CA GLU A 591 -16.73 19.53 -22.61
C GLU A 591 -17.94 20.09 -23.37
N ASP A 592 -19.16 19.61 -23.09
CA ASP A 592 -20.41 20.16 -23.66
C ASP A 592 -20.98 21.34 -22.85
N ALA A 593 -20.30 21.82 -21.80
CA ALA A 593 -20.72 22.94 -20.96
C ALA A 593 -19.85 24.19 -21.14
N PHE A 594 -18.95 24.23 -22.14
CA PHE A 594 -18.17 25.43 -22.50
C PHE A 594 -18.34 25.80 -23.97
#